data_4194b8ce1df4df75b0b95b421251304d
#
_entry.id   4194b8ce1df4df75b0b95b421251304d
#
_cell.length_a   1.000
_cell.length_b   1.000
_cell.length_c   1.000
_cell.angle_alpha   90.00
_cell.angle_beta   90.00
_cell.angle_gamma   90.00
#
_symmetry.space_group_name_H-M   'P 1'
#
loop_
_entity.id
_entity.type
_entity.pdbx_description
1 polymer ?
#
loop_
_entity_poly.entity_id
_entity_poly.type
_entity_poly.pdbx_seq_one_letter_code
_entity_poly.pdbx_strand_id
1 'polypeptide(L)'
;MGYSLDLLKQIAHGLAQQFSDSCEIVIHDVRHGIENTILYIENGHVTDRKSGDSASNVVLEAIKADPSTLQDQYAYLTKTNDGRLLKSSTFYIKDESGTLAYIFSINYDITALAAADQFLQSFIQTQNPAEPSASRSATPQITHNV
;
A
#
# COMPACT_ATOMS: atom_id res chain seq x y z
N MET A 1 -10.21 16.13 -19.58
CA MET A 1 -10.64 16.29 -18.20
C MET A 1 -9.87 15.40 -17.29
N GLY A 2 -9.22 15.93 -16.30
CA GLY A 2 -8.58 15.10 -15.28
C GLY A 2 -9.62 14.37 -14.45
N TYR A 3 -9.19 13.37 -13.73
CA TYR A 3 -10.08 12.65 -12.82
C TYR A 3 -10.43 13.56 -11.64
N SER A 4 -11.68 13.52 -11.21
CA SER A 4 -12.14 14.33 -10.10
C SER A 4 -11.51 13.85 -8.79
N LEU A 5 -10.93 14.77 -8.03
CA LEU A 5 -10.43 14.47 -6.69
C LEU A 5 -11.56 14.01 -5.78
N ASP A 6 -12.74 14.61 -5.92
CA ASP A 6 -13.90 14.19 -5.13
C ASP A 6 -14.29 12.76 -5.39
N LEU A 7 -14.19 12.29 -6.64
CA LEU A 7 -14.44 10.91 -6.97
C LEU A 7 -13.40 9.99 -6.31
N LEU A 8 -12.14 10.37 -6.35
CA LEU A 8 -11.09 9.59 -5.71
C LEU A 8 -11.28 9.51 -4.20
N LYS A 9 -11.67 10.61 -3.57
CA LYS A 9 -11.97 10.62 -2.13
C LYS A 9 -13.18 9.75 -1.79
N GLN A 10 -14.20 9.76 -2.64
CA GLN A 10 -15.37 8.93 -2.46
C GLN A 10 -15.00 7.44 -2.47
N ILE A 11 -14.20 7.04 -3.45
CA ILE A 11 -13.72 5.65 -3.56
C ILE A 11 -12.84 5.29 -2.37
N ALA A 12 -11.93 6.19 -1.99
CA ALA A 12 -11.04 5.97 -0.85
C ALA A 12 -11.82 5.75 0.43
N HIS A 13 -12.83 6.57 0.68
CA HIS A 13 -13.66 6.46 1.86
C HIS A 13 -14.43 5.13 1.88
N GLY A 14 -15.00 4.74 0.75
CA GLY A 14 -15.73 3.48 0.64
C GLY A 14 -14.86 2.27 0.88
N LEU A 15 -13.64 2.27 0.33
CA LEU A 15 -12.68 1.18 0.54
C LEU A 15 -12.26 1.09 2.01
N ALA A 16 -11.99 2.22 2.64
CA ALA A 16 -11.61 2.25 4.05
C ALA A 16 -12.73 1.72 4.94
N GLN A 17 -13.97 2.06 4.61
CA GLN A 17 -15.12 1.53 5.35
C GLN A 17 -15.31 0.04 5.13
N GLN A 18 -15.14 -0.43 3.91
CA GLN A 18 -15.30 -1.84 3.55
C GLN A 18 -14.29 -2.74 4.29
N PHE A 19 -13.04 -2.29 4.36
CA PHE A 19 -11.95 -3.10 4.92
C PHE A 19 -11.52 -2.69 6.32
N SER A 20 -12.22 -1.75 6.93
CA SER A 20 -12.07 -1.35 8.33
C SER A 20 -10.72 -0.74 8.69
N ASP A 21 -10.40 -0.77 9.98
CA ASP A 21 -9.29 0.01 10.55
C ASP A 21 -7.91 -0.35 10.04
N SER A 22 -7.74 -1.55 9.53
CA SER A 22 -6.44 -2.01 9.05
C SER A 22 -6.13 -1.57 7.62
N CYS A 23 -7.06 -0.91 6.96
CA CYS A 23 -6.92 -0.49 5.57
C CYS A 23 -6.70 1.03 5.51
N GLU A 24 -5.49 1.41 5.20
CA GLU A 24 -5.15 2.82 4.98
C GLU A 24 -5.28 3.12 3.50
N ILE A 25 -5.90 4.24 3.18
CA ILE A 25 -5.94 4.77 1.82
C ILE A 25 -5.30 6.15 1.84
N VAL A 26 -4.36 6.39 0.94
CA VAL A 26 -3.66 7.68 0.84
C VAL A 26 -3.78 8.20 -0.59
N ILE A 27 -4.12 9.47 -0.72
CA ILE A 27 -4.09 10.16 -2.01
C ILE A 27 -3.02 11.24 -1.93
N HIS A 28 -2.00 11.11 -2.78
CA HIS A 28 -0.96 12.12 -2.94
C HIS A 28 -1.29 12.99 -4.14
N ASP A 29 -1.16 14.31 -3.97
CA ASP A 29 -1.15 15.23 -5.09
C ASP A 29 0.31 15.57 -5.38
N VAL A 30 0.79 15.16 -6.54
CA VAL A 30 2.20 15.29 -6.90
C VAL A 30 2.45 16.37 -7.93
N ARG A 31 1.45 17.21 -8.20
CA ARG A 31 1.56 18.26 -9.22
C ARG A 31 2.30 19.50 -8.72
N HIS A 32 2.44 19.64 -7.41
CA HIS A 32 2.95 20.85 -6.77
C HIS A 32 4.25 20.62 -6.00
N GLY A 33 5.01 19.60 -6.35
CA GLY A 33 6.29 19.32 -5.71
C GLY A 33 6.22 18.16 -4.72
N ILE A 34 7.30 18.00 -3.94
CA ILE A 34 7.47 16.83 -3.08
C ILE A 34 7.09 17.07 -1.62
N GLU A 35 6.81 18.32 -1.25
CA GLU A 35 6.42 18.64 0.11
C GLU A 35 4.90 18.61 0.24
N ASN A 36 4.43 18.08 1.36
CA ASN A 36 3.00 18.07 1.68
C ASN A 36 2.16 17.39 0.60
N THR A 37 2.63 16.25 0.08
CA THR A 37 1.92 15.57 -1.01
C THR A 37 0.65 14.87 -0.53
N ILE A 38 0.56 14.48 0.73
CA ILE A 38 -0.62 13.78 1.24
C ILE A 38 -1.79 14.74 1.29
N LEU A 39 -2.72 14.54 0.35
CA LEU A 39 -3.88 15.40 0.23
C LEU A 39 -5.08 14.85 0.99
N TYR A 40 -5.19 13.54 1.09
CA TYR A 40 -6.30 12.87 1.75
C TYR A 40 -5.82 11.53 2.29
N ILE A 41 -6.26 11.18 3.48
CA ILE A 41 -5.88 9.92 4.10
C ILE A 41 -7.03 9.38 4.95
N GLU A 42 -7.24 8.07 4.86
CA GLU A 42 -8.14 7.31 5.72
C GLU A 42 -7.30 6.30 6.49
N ASN A 43 -7.58 6.16 7.78
CA ASN A 43 -6.89 5.21 8.66
C ASN A 43 -5.36 5.40 8.67
N GLY A 44 -4.94 6.66 8.76
CA GLY A 44 -3.51 7.01 8.71
C GLY A 44 -2.67 6.37 9.81
N HIS A 45 -3.29 5.85 10.85
CA HIS A 45 -2.58 5.15 11.93
C HIS A 45 -1.85 3.89 11.43
N VAL A 46 -2.25 3.32 10.31
CA VAL A 46 -1.60 2.11 9.76
C VAL A 46 -0.14 2.37 9.44
N THR A 47 0.18 3.52 8.84
CA THR A 47 1.57 3.90 8.56
C THR A 47 2.02 5.12 9.37
N ASP A 48 1.18 5.57 10.33
CA ASP A 48 1.47 6.72 11.18
C ASP A 48 1.64 8.01 10.36
N ARG A 49 0.75 8.22 9.39
CA ARG A 49 0.76 9.38 8.50
C ARG A 49 -0.51 10.20 8.65
N LYS A 50 -0.45 11.43 8.20
CA LYS A 50 -1.60 12.34 8.20
C LYS A 50 -1.51 13.28 7.01
N SER A 51 -2.62 13.95 6.70
CA SER A 51 -2.65 14.96 5.65
C SER A 51 -1.59 16.03 5.89
N GLY A 52 -0.90 16.42 4.85
CA GLY A 52 0.17 17.39 4.91
C GLY A 52 1.55 16.79 5.13
N ASP A 53 1.66 15.51 5.40
CA ASP A 53 2.96 14.87 5.56
C ASP A 53 3.70 14.76 4.23
N SER A 54 5.00 14.58 4.35
CA SER A 54 5.88 14.45 3.19
C SER A 54 5.71 13.11 2.50
N ALA A 55 6.16 13.06 1.27
CA ALA A 55 6.08 11.87 0.45
C ALA A 55 7.02 10.76 0.94
N SER A 56 6.59 9.52 0.77
CA SER A 56 7.46 8.36 0.95
C SER A 56 8.46 8.24 -0.20
N ASN A 57 9.43 7.35 -0.07
CA ASN A 57 10.43 7.13 -1.13
C ASN A 57 9.79 6.70 -2.45
N VAL A 58 8.74 5.90 -2.39
CA VAL A 58 8.01 5.46 -3.60
C VAL A 58 7.45 6.67 -4.35
N VAL A 59 6.87 7.61 -3.62
CA VAL A 59 6.29 8.82 -4.21
C VAL A 59 7.39 9.70 -4.79
N LEU A 60 8.49 9.85 -4.06
CA LEU A 60 9.62 10.66 -4.54
C LEU A 60 10.20 10.09 -5.82
N GLU A 61 10.37 8.78 -5.91
CA GLU A 61 10.87 8.13 -7.12
C GLU A 61 9.89 8.29 -8.28
N ALA A 62 8.60 8.17 -8.01
CA ALA A 62 7.57 8.31 -9.03
C ALA A 62 7.54 9.71 -9.62
N ILE A 63 7.73 10.74 -8.79
CA ILE A 63 7.76 12.12 -9.26
C ILE A 63 8.92 12.36 -10.21
N LYS A 64 10.06 11.70 -9.96
CA LYS A 64 11.26 11.86 -10.78
C LYS A 64 11.25 11.03 -12.05
N ALA A 65 10.38 10.02 -12.12
CA ALA A 65 10.34 9.10 -13.25
C ALA A 65 9.60 9.72 -14.44
N ASP A 66 9.89 9.20 -15.63
CA ASP A 66 9.08 9.51 -16.81
C ASP A 66 7.69 8.87 -16.59
N PRO A 67 6.61 9.66 -16.62
CA PRO A 67 5.28 9.10 -16.39
C PRO A 67 4.91 7.92 -17.30
N SER A 68 5.45 7.89 -18.51
CA SER A 68 5.18 6.80 -19.44
C SER A 68 5.75 5.46 -18.98
N THR A 69 6.70 5.47 -18.04
CA THR A 69 7.31 4.25 -17.51
C THR A 69 6.65 3.75 -16.24
N LEU A 70 5.75 4.55 -15.65
CA LEU A 70 5.10 4.19 -14.41
C LEU A 70 3.97 3.21 -14.68
N GLN A 71 3.98 2.09 -13.97
CA GLN A 71 2.94 1.08 -14.02
C GLN A 71 2.39 0.83 -12.63
N ASP A 72 1.08 0.68 -12.54
CA ASP A 72 0.43 0.36 -11.28
C ASP A 72 1.01 -0.94 -10.72
N GLN A 73 1.12 -0.99 -9.40
CA GLN A 73 1.61 -2.18 -8.69
C GLN A 73 0.55 -2.61 -7.70
N TYR A 74 0.25 -3.91 -7.69
CA TYR A 74 -0.83 -4.44 -6.87
C TYR A 74 -0.35 -5.52 -5.92
N ALA A 75 -0.90 -5.49 -4.72
CA ALA A 75 -0.77 -6.58 -3.74
C ALA A 75 0.68 -6.99 -3.46
N TYR A 76 1.55 -6.01 -3.31
CA TYR A 76 2.94 -6.26 -2.96
C TYR A 76 3.16 -6.09 -1.44
N LEU A 77 4.21 -6.75 -0.95
CA LEU A 77 4.52 -6.71 0.47
C LEU A 77 5.41 -5.52 0.79
N THR A 78 5.00 -4.73 1.78
CA THR A 78 5.86 -3.70 2.35
C THR A 78 5.99 -3.92 3.85
N LYS A 79 7.01 -3.32 4.43
CA LYS A 79 7.26 -3.40 5.86
C LYS A 79 7.48 -2.00 6.40
N THR A 80 6.79 -1.68 7.48
CA THR A 80 6.99 -0.39 8.16
C THR A 80 8.26 -0.42 8.98
N ASN A 81 8.72 0.77 9.41
CA ASN A 81 9.92 0.88 10.23
C ASN A 81 9.76 0.15 11.57
N ASP A 82 8.55 0.07 12.09
CA ASP A 82 8.28 -0.62 13.35
C ASP A 82 7.93 -2.11 13.16
N GLY A 83 8.13 -2.63 11.96
CA GLY A 83 8.02 -4.06 11.70
C GLY A 83 6.66 -4.58 11.29
N ARG A 84 5.68 -3.71 11.09
CA ARG A 84 4.37 -4.16 10.61
C ARG A 84 4.45 -4.54 9.13
N LEU A 85 3.68 -5.55 8.76
CA LEU A 85 3.62 -6.05 7.38
C LEU A 85 2.37 -5.52 6.71
N LEU A 86 2.53 -4.99 5.52
CA LEU A 86 1.43 -4.41 4.76
C LEU A 86 1.32 -5.07 3.39
N LYS A 87 0.10 -5.32 2.98
CA LYS A 87 -0.22 -5.66 1.59
C LYS A 87 -0.61 -4.35 0.91
N SER A 88 0.19 -3.93 -0.04
CA SER A 88 0.10 -2.59 -0.60
C SER A 88 -0.22 -2.61 -2.09
N SER A 89 -0.91 -1.58 -2.55
CA SER A 89 -1.16 -1.36 -3.98
C SER A 89 -1.01 0.11 -4.27
N THR A 90 -0.47 0.43 -5.44
CA THR A 90 -0.21 1.80 -5.85
C THR A 90 -0.73 2.03 -7.26
N PHE A 91 -1.57 3.05 -7.40
CA PHE A 91 -2.14 3.47 -8.68
C PHE A 91 -1.57 4.83 -9.05
N TYR A 92 -1.04 4.94 -10.26
CA TYR A 92 -0.52 6.19 -10.79
C TYR A 92 -1.58 6.81 -11.70
N ILE A 93 -2.17 7.93 -11.26
CA ILE A 93 -3.26 8.57 -11.96
C ILE A 93 -2.72 9.75 -12.73
N LYS A 94 -2.84 9.67 -14.06
CA LYS A 94 -2.32 10.68 -14.97
C LYS A 94 -3.45 11.56 -15.48
N ASP A 95 -3.12 12.80 -15.80
CA ASP A 95 -4.07 13.72 -16.42
C ASP A 95 -4.15 13.46 -17.94
N GLU A 96 -4.93 14.28 -18.62
CA GLU A 96 -5.14 14.12 -20.07
C GLU A 96 -3.86 14.25 -20.88
N SER A 97 -2.88 15.00 -20.39
CA SER A 97 -1.61 15.18 -21.08
C SER A 97 -0.63 14.07 -20.80
N GLY A 98 -0.99 13.11 -19.95
CA GLY A 98 -0.10 12.02 -19.56
C GLY A 98 0.82 12.36 -18.39
N THR A 99 0.64 13.52 -17.78
CA THR A 99 1.42 13.93 -16.62
C THR A 99 0.85 13.29 -15.36
N LEU A 100 1.73 12.83 -14.48
CA LEU A 100 1.30 12.24 -13.22
C LEU A 100 0.64 13.32 -12.35
N ALA A 101 -0.60 13.10 -11.98
CA ALA A 101 -1.38 14.03 -11.14
C ALA A 101 -1.50 13.55 -9.71
N TYR A 102 -1.91 12.30 -9.53
CA TYR A 102 -2.14 11.74 -8.20
C TYR A 102 -1.50 10.37 -8.09
N ILE A 103 -1.15 10.01 -6.86
CA ILE A 103 -0.81 8.63 -6.51
C ILE A 103 -1.82 8.17 -5.47
N PHE A 104 -2.53 7.10 -5.78
CA PHE A 104 -3.54 6.50 -4.91
C PHE A 104 -2.96 5.21 -4.35
N SER A 105 -2.81 5.15 -3.04
CA SER A 105 -2.17 4.00 -2.38
C SER A 105 -3.11 3.35 -1.40
N ILE A 106 -3.09 2.02 -1.39
CA ILE A 106 -3.80 1.19 -0.42
C ILE A 106 -2.75 0.43 0.38
N ASN A 107 -2.81 0.52 1.70
CA ASN A 107 -1.93 -0.21 2.58
C ASN A 107 -2.78 -0.97 3.59
N TYR A 108 -2.84 -2.28 3.45
CA TYR A 108 -3.61 -3.15 4.34
C TYR A 108 -2.67 -3.83 5.32
N ASP A 109 -2.88 -3.60 6.62
CA ASP A 109 -2.03 -4.21 7.65
C ASP A 109 -2.40 -5.68 7.80
N ILE A 110 -1.49 -6.56 7.42
CA ILE A 110 -1.67 -8.01 7.49
C ILE A 110 -0.85 -8.64 8.62
N THR A 111 -0.30 -7.82 9.52
CA THR A 111 0.59 -8.32 10.58
C THR A 111 -0.08 -9.41 11.41
N ALA A 112 -1.30 -9.18 11.86
CA ALA A 112 -2.02 -10.16 12.66
C ALA A 112 -2.36 -11.42 11.87
N LEU A 113 -2.71 -11.26 10.58
CA LEU A 113 -3.01 -12.39 9.71
C LEU A 113 -1.76 -13.25 9.47
N ALA A 114 -0.62 -12.60 9.26
CA ALA A 114 0.65 -13.31 9.07
C ALA A 114 1.04 -14.07 10.33
N ALA A 115 0.85 -13.47 11.51
CA ALA A 115 1.12 -14.13 12.78
C ALA A 115 0.20 -15.33 12.99
N ALA A 116 -1.08 -15.19 12.64
CA ALA A 116 -2.04 -16.29 12.75
C ALA A 116 -1.68 -17.44 11.82
N ASP A 117 -1.28 -17.14 10.59
CA ASP A 117 -0.83 -18.15 9.65
C ASP A 117 0.40 -18.89 10.18
N GLN A 118 1.37 -18.18 10.70
CA GLN A 118 2.57 -18.78 11.28
C GLN A 118 2.23 -19.66 12.48
N PHE A 119 1.32 -19.24 13.32
CA PHE A 119 0.86 -20.03 14.46
C PHE A 119 0.21 -21.32 13.98
N LEU A 120 -0.68 -21.25 12.98
CA LEU A 120 -1.33 -22.42 12.43
C LEU A 120 -0.32 -23.38 11.82
N GLN A 121 0.65 -22.87 11.09
CA GLN A 121 1.71 -23.71 10.51
C GLN A 121 2.47 -24.46 11.59
N SER A 122 2.86 -23.79 12.66
CA SER A 122 3.60 -24.45 13.74
C SER A 122 2.75 -25.47 14.48
N PHE A 123 1.46 -25.22 14.61
CA PHE A 123 0.55 -26.10 15.34
C PHE A 123 0.27 -27.40 14.60
N ILE A 124 0.12 -27.35 13.28
CA ILE A 124 -0.20 -28.53 12.50
C ILE A 124 1.04 -29.35 12.11
N GLN A 125 2.22 -28.84 12.36
CA GLN A 125 3.46 -29.52 12.05
C GLN A 125 3.61 -30.75 12.93
N THR A 126 3.97 -31.88 12.33
CA THR A 126 4.17 -33.13 13.05
C THR A 126 5.57 -33.66 12.82
N GLN A 127 6.04 -34.50 13.75
CA GLN A 127 7.37 -35.09 13.63
C GLN A 127 7.43 -36.31 12.72
N ASN A 128 6.27 -36.77 12.29
CA ASN A 128 6.20 -37.90 11.40
C ASN A 128 5.49 -37.47 10.13
N PRO A 129 6.15 -36.71 9.28
CA PRO A 129 5.53 -36.16 8.11
C PRO A 129 5.36 -37.27 7.09
N ALA A 130 4.19 -37.81 7.04
CA ALA A 130 3.81 -38.72 5.99
C ALA A 130 3.75 -37.98 4.66
N GLU A 131 3.56 -36.72 4.70
CA GLU A 131 3.56 -35.93 3.52
C GLU A 131 4.21 -34.63 3.75
N PRO A 132 4.98 -34.15 2.84
CA PRO A 132 5.43 -32.79 2.90
C PRO A 132 4.20 -31.95 2.79
N SER A 133 3.93 -31.19 3.82
CA SER A 133 2.95 -30.17 3.75
C SER A 133 3.24 -29.39 2.48
N ALA A 134 2.24 -29.28 1.66
CA ALA A 134 2.35 -28.43 0.52
C ALA A 134 2.87 -27.10 1.01
N SER A 135 4.09 -26.86 0.66
CA SER A 135 4.72 -25.75 1.22
C SER A 135 4.09 -24.54 0.69
N ARG A 136 3.57 -23.84 1.55
CA ARG A 136 3.21 -22.56 1.23
C ARG A 136 4.37 -21.71 1.26
N SER A 137 5.22 -21.92 0.82
CA SER A 137 6.12 -21.48 1.19
C SER A 137 7.01 -20.48 0.96
N ALA A 138 7.03 -19.91 -0.01
CA ALA A 138 8.02 -18.89 -0.27
C ALA A 138 7.75 -17.70 0.58
N THR A 139 8.69 -17.30 1.34
CA THR A 139 8.66 -16.03 2.02
C THR A 139 8.54 -14.94 0.97
N PRO A 140 7.47 -14.17 0.99
CA PRO A 140 7.33 -13.09 0.02
C PRO A 140 8.47 -12.09 0.13
N GLN A 141 8.85 -11.52 -0.99
CA GLN A 141 9.86 -10.48 -0.97
C GLN A 141 9.30 -9.21 -0.38
N ILE A 142 10.08 -8.59 0.48
CA ILE A 142 9.67 -7.39 1.18
C ILE A 142 10.16 -6.17 0.43
N THR A 143 9.24 -5.25 0.15
CA THR A 143 9.58 -3.97 -0.44
C THR A 143 9.62 -2.92 0.66
N HIS A 144 10.77 -2.30 0.85
CA HIS A 144 10.96 -1.34 1.92
C HIS A 144 10.72 0.08 1.44
N ASN A 145 9.47 0.45 1.23
CA ASN A 145 9.21 1.77 0.70
C ASN A 145 7.98 2.44 1.32
N VAL A 146 7.75 2.15 2.54
CA VAL A 146 6.65 2.77 3.27
C VAL A 146 7.15 3.82 4.23
#